data_b841d13f19021e330714ae29d1b0b463
#
_entry.id   b841d13f19021e330714ae29d1b0b463
#
_cell.length_a   1.000
_cell.length_b   1.000
_cell.length_c   1.000
_cell.angle_alpha   90.00
_cell.angle_beta   90.00
_cell.angle_gamma   90.00
#
_symmetry.space_group_name_H-M   'P 1'
#
loop_
_entity.id
_entity.type
_entity.pdbx_description
1 polymer ?
#
loop_
_entity_poly.entity_id
_entity_poly.type
_entity_poly.pdbx_seq_one_letter_code
_entity_poly.pdbx_strand_id
1 'polypeptide(L)'
;MKYFMTTGEFAKFCQVTKRVLFYYDELDLLKPAYMNEKGYRYYAMHQFDQMNTIKLFQNLGMSLKDIQELIRKEDFVEKKKVLLEQFDIVNQKIQEFEDMRNNLMFLTKRFSVLQQYGFCQLFEEEIEDEYYYRETKPDGNIWLGYMNYGYQYGVMFERNQFKS
;
A
#
# COMPACT_ATOMS: atom_id res chain seq x y z
N MET A 1 5.75 -6.91 38.75
CA MET A 1 4.28 -6.75 38.86
C MET A 1 3.67 -7.15 37.54
N LYS A 2 2.82 -8.19 37.46
CA LYS A 2 2.05 -8.48 36.25
C LYS A 2 0.87 -7.52 36.22
N TYR A 3 0.94 -6.47 35.38
CA TYR A 3 -0.20 -5.60 35.18
C TYR A 3 -1.23 -6.29 34.28
N PHE A 4 -2.39 -6.58 34.85
CA PHE A 4 -3.54 -7.05 34.09
C PHE A 4 -4.51 -5.88 33.89
N MET A 5 -5.04 -5.80 32.68
CA MET A 5 -6.05 -4.83 32.27
C MET A 5 -7.40 -5.51 32.09
N THR A 6 -8.46 -4.86 32.48
CA THR A 6 -9.82 -5.28 32.12
C THR A 6 -10.00 -5.19 30.59
N THR A 7 -11.02 -5.88 30.04
CA THR A 7 -11.35 -5.77 28.61
C THR A 7 -11.50 -4.31 28.14
N GLY A 8 -12.07 -3.45 28.99
CA GLY A 8 -12.27 -2.04 28.64
C GLY A 8 -10.97 -1.25 28.57
N GLU A 9 -10.08 -1.46 29.53
CA GLU A 9 -8.77 -0.81 29.57
C GLU A 9 -7.88 -1.29 28.44
N PHE A 10 -7.84 -2.60 28.19
CA PHE A 10 -7.05 -3.17 27.11
C PHE A 10 -7.57 -2.77 25.73
N ALA A 11 -8.90 -2.73 25.54
CA ALA A 11 -9.50 -2.23 24.31
C ALA A 11 -9.12 -0.77 24.02
N LYS A 12 -9.19 0.09 25.05
CA LYS A 12 -8.78 1.49 24.95
C LYS A 12 -7.26 1.61 24.66
N PHE A 13 -6.45 0.83 25.33
CA PHE A 13 -5.00 0.81 25.16
C PHE A 13 -4.60 0.36 23.75
N CYS A 14 -5.27 -0.66 23.22
CA CYS A 14 -5.06 -1.16 21.86
C CYS A 14 -5.77 -0.34 20.77
N GLN A 15 -6.57 0.69 21.13
CA GLN A 15 -7.38 1.47 20.21
C GLN A 15 -8.34 0.60 19.37
N VAL A 16 -9.05 -0.31 20.06
CA VAL A 16 -10.08 -1.17 19.47
C VAL A 16 -11.33 -1.13 20.32
N THR A 17 -12.44 -1.71 19.82
CA THR A 17 -13.66 -1.88 20.61
C THR A 17 -13.59 -3.14 21.47
N LYS A 18 -14.33 -3.19 22.58
CA LYS A 18 -14.49 -4.42 23.37
C LYS A 18 -15.03 -5.57 22.52
N ARG A 19 -15.88 -5.27 21.53
CA ARG A 19 -16.46 -6.26 20.62
C ARG A 19 -15.38 -6.97 19.80
N VAL A 20 -14.36 -6.26 19.38
CA VAL A 20 -13.21 -6.86 18.66
C VAL A 20 -12.46 -7.84 19.55
N LEU A 21 -12.24 -7.50 20.83
CA LEU A 21 -11.56 -8.41 21.75
C LEU A 21 -12.39 -9.67 22.03
N PHE A 22 -13.72 -9.57 22.16
CA PHE A 22 -14.60 -10.73 22.30
C PHE A 22 -14.55 -11.60 21.05
N TYR A 23 -14.59 -10.99 19.87
CA TYR A 23 -14.51 -11.70 18.60
C TYR A 23 -13.17 -12.41 18.41
N TYR A 24 -12.07 -11.80 18.83
CA TYR A 24 -10.75 -12.43 18.76
C TYR A 24 -10.59 -13.57 19.78
N ASP A 25 -11.24 -13.49 20.93
CA ASP A 25 -11.33 -14.58 21.90
C ASP A 25 -12.11 -15.78 21.31
N GLU A 26 -13.26 -15.53 20.68
CA GLU A 26 -14.07 -16.55 19.99
C GLU A 26 -13.31 -17.24 18.85
N LEU A 27 -12.49 -16.50 18.13
CA LEU A 27 -11.65 -17.01 17.04
C LEU A 27 -10.32 -17.60 17.51
N ASP A 28 -10.05 -17.72 18.81
CA ASP A 28 -8.75 -18.15 19.31
C ASP A 28 -7.53 -17.31 18.80
N LEU A 29 -7.77 -16.08 18.37
CA LEU A 29 -6.73 -15.16 17.93
C LEU A 29 -6.04 -14.46 19.08
N LEU A 30 -6.83 -14.05 20.08
CA LEU A 30 -6.34 -13.35 21.27
C LEU A 30 -7.23 -13.69 22.47
N LYS A 31 -6.86 -14.73 23.21
CA LYS A 31 -7.55 -15.11 24.45
C LYS A 31 -7.17 -14.18 25.61
N PRO A 32 -8.09 -13.94 26.57
CA PRO A 32 -7.71 -13.27 27.79
C PRO A 32 -6.66 -14.06 28.57
N ALA A 33 -5.76 -13.37 29.24
CA ALA A 33 -4.74 -14.02 30.07
C ALA A 33 -5.36 -14.84 31.21
N TYR A 34 -6.50 -14.36 31.74
CA TYR A 34 -7.35 -15.13 32.67
C TYR A 34 -8.77 -14.54 32.71
N MET A 35 -9.70 -15.33 33.22
CA MET A 35 -11.04 -14.87 33.61
C MET A 35 -11.21 -15.06 35.11
N ASN A 36 -11.85 -14.09 35.79
CA ASN A 36 -12.17 -14.25 37.19
C ASN A 36 -13.46 -15.10 37.38
N GLU A 37 -13.79 -15.44 38.63
CA GLU A 37 -14.95 -16.24 39.00
C GLU A 37 -16.29 -15.62 38.53
N LYS A 38 -16.34 -14.32 38.29
CA LYS A 38 -17.51 -13.59 37.76
C LYS A 38 -17.56 -13.53 36.24
N GLY A 39 -16.64 -14.21 35.55
CA GLY A 39 -16.56 -14.21 34.09
C GLY A 39 -15.93 -12.97 33.45
N TYR A 40 -15.37 -12.06 34.22
CA TYR A 40 -14.65 -10.90 33.66
C TYR A 40 -13.30 -11.31 33.09
N ARG A 41 -13.04 -10.85 31.85
CA ARG A 41 -11.80 -11.10 31.11
C ARG A 41 -10.73 -10.08 31.45
N TYR A 42 -9.50 -10.55 31.63
CA TYR A 42 -8.33 -9.74 31.90
C TYR A 42 -7.21 -10.09 30.92
N TYR A 43 -6.55 -9.04 30.42
CA TYR A 43 -5.47 -9.13 29.46
C TYR A 43 -4.16 -8.67 30.09
N ALA A 44 -3.06 -9.34 29.76
CA ALA A 44 -1.74 -8.98 30.24
C ALA A 44 -1.06 -8.02 29.26
N MET A 45 -0.13 -7.18 29.75
CA MET A 45 0.57 -6.19 28.96
C MET A 45 1.29 -6.79 27.73
N HIS A 46 1.90 -7.96 27.85
CA HIS A 46 2.58 -8.63 26.75
C HIS A 46 1.65 -9.04 25.58
N GLN A 47 0.33 -9.12 25.81
CA GLN A 47 -0.63 -9.40 24.74
C GLN A 47 -0.85 -8.23 23.80
N PHE A 48 -0.32 -7.06 24.14
CA PHE A 48 -0.32 -5.90 23.24
C PHE A 48 0.46 -6.17 21.96
N ASP A 49 1.60 -6.86 22.04
CA ASP A 49 2.41 -7.22 20.87
C ASP A 49 1.64 -8.19 19.96
N GLN A 50 0.93 -9.17 20.55
CA GLN A 50 0.07 -10.07 19.80
C GLN A 50 -1.06 -9.31 19.09
N MET A 51 -1.69 -8.36 19.78
CA MET A 51 -2.73 -7.51 19.21
C MET A 51 -2.20 -6.67 18.05
N ASN A 52 -1.02 -6.06 18.19
CA ASN A 52 -0.39 -5.28 17.13
C ASN A 52 -0.03 -6.15 15.92
N THR A 53 0.44 -7.37 16.15
CA THR A 53 0.72 -8.33 15.08
C THR A 53 -0.55 -8.68 14.28
N ILE A 54 -1.67 -8.93 14.97
CA ILE A 54 -2.95 -9.20 14.30
C ILE A 54 -3.37 -7.98 13.45
N LYS A 55 -3.29 -6.77 14.01
CA LYS A 55 -3.63 -5.53 13.28
C LYS A 55 -2.74 -5.31 12.07
N LEU A 56 -1.44 -5.57 12.20
CA LEU A 56 -0.49 -5.46 11.08
C LEU A 56 -0.91 -6.37 9.93
N PHE A 57 -1.18 -7.63 10.18
CA PHE A 57 -1.57 -8.58 9.14
C PHE A 57 -2.93 -8.24 8.52
N GLN A 58 -3.88 -7.75 9.32
CA GLN A 58 -5.15 -7.25 8.77
C GLN A 58 -4.95 -6.05 7.84
N ASN A 59 -4.06 -5.12 8.20
CA ASN A 59 -3.73 -3.97 7.34
C ASN A 59 -3.04 -4.40 6.04
N LEU A 60 -2.33 -5.53 6.05
CA LEU A 60 -1.78 -6.16 4.85
C LEU A 60 -2.82 -6.89 3.99
N GLY A 61 -4.07 -6.96 4.47
CA GLY A 61 -5.19 -7.60 3.76
C GLY A 61 -5.33 -9.10 4.05
N MET A 62 -4.61 -9.66 5.03
CA MET A 62 -4.78 -11.05 5.44
C MET A 62 -6.14 -11.26 6.12
N SER A 63 -6.80 -12.37 5.83
CA SER A 63 -8.02 -12.76 6.54
C SER A 63 -7.69 -13.16 7.98
N LEU A 64 -8.67 -13.01 8.89
CA LEU A 64 -8.49 -13.46 10.29
C LEU A 64 -8.19 -14.95 10.40
N LYS A 65 -8.69 -15.74 9.45
CA LYS A 65 -8.42 -17.18 9.38
C LYS A 65 -6.94 -17.45 9.05
N ASP A 66 -6.41 -16.76 8.03
CA ASP A 66 -5.00 -16.92 7.65
C ASP A 66 -4.05 -16.43 8.76
N ILE A 67 -4.44 -15.35 9.44
CA ILE A 67 -3.69 -14.84 10.61
C ILE A 67 -3.71 -15.87 11.74
N GLN A 68 -4.85 -16.50 12.02
CA GLN A 68 -4.97 -17.55 13.02
C GLN A 68 -4.08 -18.74 12.68
N GLU A 69 -4.12 -19.22 11.44
CA GLU A 69 -3.27 -20.31 10.95
C GLU A 69 -1.79 -19.96 11.09
N LEU A 70 -1.40 -18.73 10.71
CA LEU A 70 -0.03 -18.26 10.84
C LEU A 70 0.46 -18.19 12.29
N ILE A 71 -0.38 -17.69 13.21
CA ILE A 71 -0.02 -17.62 14.63
C ILE A 71 0.14 -19.02 15.23
N ARG A 72 -0.71 -19.97 14.87
CA ARG A 72 -0.71 -21.35 15.37
C ARG A 72 0.42 -22.22 14.79
N LYS A 73 0.94 -21.88 13.62
CA LYS A 73 2.05 -22.65 13.04
C LYS A 73 3.24 -22.68 14.03
N GLU A 74 3.82 -23.85 14.24
CA GLU A 74 5.04 -24.01 15.06
C GLU A 74 6.31 -23.90 14.23
N ASP A 75 6.22 -24.20 12.94
CA ASP A 75 7.35 -24.15 12.01
C ASP A 75 7.75 -22.70 11.68
N PHE A 76 8.91 -22.31 12.19
CA PHE A 76 9.49 -20.98 11.95
C PHE A 76 9.89 -20.77 10.49
N VAL A 77 10.24 -21.82 9.75
CA VAL A 77 10.62 -21.70 8.34
C VAL A 77 9.39 -21.34 7.51
N GLU A 78 8.27 -22.01 7.75
CA GLU A 78 7.00 -21.72 7.11
C GLU A 78 6.45 -20.34 7.49
N LYS A 79 6.55 -19.96 8.78
CA LYS A 79 6.19 -18.59 9.20
C LYS A 79 6.99 -17.53 8.44
N LYS A 80 8.30 -17.72 8.37
CA LYS A 80 9.20 -16.80 7.65
C LYS A 80 8.83 -16.72 6.17
N LYS A 81 8.48 -17.83 5.54
CA LYS A 81 8.05 -17.85 4.13
C LYS A 81 6.82 -16.98 3.90
N VAL A 82 5.77 -17.15 4.72
CA VAL A 82 4.56 -16.34 4.63
C VAL A 82 4.86 -14.85 4.83
N LEU A 83 5.74 -14.50 5.76
CA LEU A 83 6.14 -13.10 5.99
C LEU A 83 6.89 -12.51 4.79
N LEU A 84 7.74 -13.29 4.13
CA LEU A 84 8.44 -12.85 2.91
C LEU A 84 7.45 -12.64 1.75
N GLU A 85 6.49 -13.55 1.58
CA GLU A 85 5.41 -13.38 0.58
C GLU A 85 4.61 -12.09 0.83
N GLN A 86 4.29 -11.78 2.10
CA GLN A 86 3.63 -10.50 2.44
C GLN A 86 4.52 -9.29 2.19
N PHE A 87 5.81 -9.40 2.43
CA PHE A 87 6.78 -8.35 2.14
C PHE A 87 6.85 -8.03 0.64
N ASP A 88 6.82 -9.06 -0.21
CA ASP A 88 6.81 -8.88 -1.68
C ASP A 88 5.52 -8.21 -2.16
N ILE A 89 4.36 -8.57 -1.59
CA ILE A 89 3.08 -7.92 -1.88
C ILE A 89 3.13 -6.43 -1.50
N VAL A 90 3.74 -6.09 -0.37
CA VAL A 90 3.90 -4.67 0.05
C VAL A 90 4.80 -3.91 -0.90
N ASN A 91 5.92 -4.50 -1.32
CA ASN A 91 6.82 -3.87 -2.29
C ASN A 91 6.14 -3.61 -3.63
N GLN A 92 5.33 -4.57 -4.11
CA GLN A 92 4.55 -4.38 -5.32
C GLN A 92 3.56 -3.20 -5.19
N LYS A 93 2.85 -3.11 -4.06
CA LYS A 93 1.94 -1.98 -3.81
C LYS A 93 2.67 -0.64 -3.72
N ILE A 94 3.86 -0.63 -3.12
CA ILE A 94 4.70 0.59 -3.08
C ILE A 94 5.01 1.04 -4.50
N GLN A 95 5.41 0.12 -5.39
CA GLN A 95 5.70 0.43 -6.78
C GLN A 95 4.46 0.98 -7.51
N GLU A 96 3.29 0.34 -7.33
CA GLU A 96 2.03 0.82 -7.90
C GLU A 96 1.68 2.25 -7.44
N PHE A 97 1.88 2.56 -6.16
CA PHE A 97 1.66 3.91 -5.63
C PHE A 97 2.70 4.92 -6.14
N GLU A 98 3.94 4.53 -6.33
CA GLU A 98 4.97 5.38 -6.93
C GLU A 98 4.63 5.73 -8.38
N ASP A 99 4.17 4.76 -9.15
CA ASP A 99 3.71 4.98 -10.53
C ASP A 99 2.49 5.92 -10.57
N MET A 100 1.51 5.71 -9.68
CA MET A 100 0.36 6.63 -9.55
C MET A 100 0.79 8.05 -9.18
N ARG A 101 1.73 8.19 -8.25
CA ARG A 101 2.28 9.50 -7.85
C ARG A 101 2.94 10.19 -9.04
N ASN A 102 3.76 9.47 -9.80
CA ASN A 102 4.44 10.01 -10.97
C ASN A 102 3.43 10.46 -12.04
N ASN A 103 2.39 9.67 -12.29
CA ASN A 103 1.31 10.04 -13.19
C ASN A 103 0.56 11.32 -12.74
N LEU A 104 0.28 11.45 -11.44
CA LEU A 104 -0.33 12.66 -10.90
C LEU A 104 0.58 13.89 -11.03
N MET A 105 1.86 13.73 -10.78
CA MET A 105 2.84 14.80 -10.97
C MET A 105 2.91 15.25 -12.43
N PHE A 106 2.91 14.30 -13.36
CA PHE A 106 2.86 14.56 -14.78
C PHE A 106 1.60 15.35 -15.18
N LEU A 107 0.43 14.90 -14.75
CA LEU A 107 -0.84 15.61 -15.01
C LEU A 107 -0.84 17.02 -14.41
N THR A 108 -0.33 17.18 -13.20
CA THR A 108 -0.22 18.49 -12.55
C THR A 108 0.68 19.43 -13.33
N LYS A 109 1.85 18.97 -13.78
CA LYS A 109 2.76 19.75 -14.63
C LYS A 109 2.06 20.17 -15.93
N ARG A 110 1.36 19.23 -16.58
CA ARG A 110 0.62 19.49 -17.82
C ARG A 110 -0.48 20.55 -17.63
N PHE A 111 -1.26 20.47 -16.56
CA PHE A 111 -2.26 21.49 -16.27
C PHE A 111 -1.64 22.85 -15.96
N SER A 112 -0.52 22.90 -15.29
CA SER A 112 0.21 24.16 -15.04
C SER A 112 0.69 24.81 -16.34
N VAL A 113 1.20 24.02 -17.28
CA VAL A 113 1.59 24.51 -18.62
C VAL A 113 0.38 25.06 -19.38
N LEU A 114 -0.74 24.32 -19.39
CA LEU A 114 -1.98 24.77 -20.01
C LEU A 114 -2.55 26.04 -19.38
N GLN A 115 -2.42 26.20 -18.06
CA GLN A 115 -2.83 27.40 -17.34
C GLN A 115 -1.95 28.61 -17.71
N GLN A 116 -0.66 28.40 -17.90
CA GLN A 116 0.31 29.44 -18.19
C GLN A 116 0.23 29.92 -19.66
N TYR A 117 0.11 29.00 -20.61
CA TYR A 117 0.23 29.27 -22.03
C TYR A 117 -1.10 29.15 -22.80
N GLY A 118 -2.14 28.58 -22.21
CA GLY A 118 -3.42 28.31 -22.85
C GLY A 118 -3.41 27.10 -23.79
N PHE A 119 -4.52 26.89 -24.47
CA PHE A 119 -4.66 25.81 -25.46
C PHE A 119 -4.13 26.25 -26.83
N CYS A 120 -3.51 25.34 -27.57
CA CYS A 120 -3.07 25.56 -28.96
C CYS A 120 -1.98 26.62 -29.14
N GLN A 121 -1.13 26.85 -28.15
CA GLN A 121 0.06 27.67 -28.31
C GLN A 121 1.32 26.81 -28.46
N LEU A 122 2.19 27.19 -29.38
CA LEU A 122 3.53 26.60 -29.50
C LEU A 122 4.44 27.26 -28.46
N PHE A 123 5.13 26.43 -27.68
CA PHE A 123 6.17 26.90 -26.76
C PHE A 123 7.40 26.02 -26.88
N GLU A 124 8.52 26.61 -26.58
CA GLU A 124 9.83 25.93 -26.57
C GLU A 124 10.21 25.66 -25.11
N GLU A 125 10.50 24.41 -24.77
CA GLU A 125 10.98 24.01 -23.45
C GLU A 125 12.31 23.28 -23.61
N GLU A 126 13.28 23.67 -22.81
CA GLU A 126 14.56 22.97 -22.74
C GLU A 126 14.39 21.80 -21.78
N ILE A 127 14.49 20.57 -22.30
CA ILE A 127 14.37 19.33 -21.51
C ILE A 127 15.74 18.70 -21.38
N GLU A 128 16.05 18.23 -20.15
CA GLU A 128 17.19 17.36 -19.91
C GLU A 128 16.99 16.04 -20.66
N ASP A 129 18.09 15.41 -21.11
CA ASP A 129 18.06 14.18 -21.89
C ASP A 129 17.19 13.09 -21.24
N GLU A 130 16.02 12.87 -21.79
CA GLU A 130 15.12 11.78 -21.38
C GLU A 130 15.21 10.64 -22.40
N TYR A 131 15.17 9.38 -21.92
CA TYR A 131 15.16 8.21 -22.78
C TYR A 131 13.79 8.02 -23.42
N TYR A 132 13.73 8.00 -24.76
CA TYR A 132 12.50 7.77 -25.50
C TYR A 132 12.39 6.30 -25.93
N TYR A 133 11.29 5.65 -25.55
CA TYR A 133 10.92 4.37 -26.13
C TYR A 133 10.01 4.59 -27.34
N ARG A 134 10.46 4.19 -28.51
CA ARG A 134 9.65 4.19 -29.70
C ARG A 134 9.09 2.78 -29.91
N GLU A 135 7.85 2.57 -29.48
CA GLU A 135 7.12 1.35 -29.83
C GLU A 135 6.46 1.55 -31.21
N THR A 136 6.98 0.89 -32.23
CA THR A 136 6.35 0.83 -33.54
C THR A 136 5.42 -0.36 -33.57
N LYS A 137 4.12 -0.15 -33.41
CA LYS A 137 3.13 -1.18 -33.69
C LYS A 137 2.89 -1.29 -35.19
N PRO A 138 2.69 -2.51 -35.73
CA PRO A 138 2.54 -2.75 -37.17
C PRO A 138 1.31 -2.09 -37.80
N ASP A 139 0.31 -1.70 -37.00
CA ASP A 139 -0.97 -1.16 -37.44
C ASP A 139 -1.04 0.38 -37.48
N GLY A 140 0.05 1.08 -37.14
CA GLY A 140 0.11 2.54 -37.21
C GLY A 140 -0.79 3.28 -36.22
N ASN A 141 -1.47 2.59 -35.33
CA ASN A 141 -2.42 3.20 -34.40
C ASN A 141 -1.71 3.60 -33.07
N ILE A 142 -1.07 4.75 -33.13
CA ILE A 142 -0.28 5.32 -32.03
C ILE A 142 -1.13 5.74 -30.81
N TRP A 143 -2.44 5.93 -30.98
CA TRP A 143 -3.31 6.63 -30.00
C TRP A 143 -3.70 5.85 -28.76
N LEU A 144 -3.84 4.56 -28.81
CA LEU A 144 -4.42 3.75 -27.70
C LEU A 144 -3.42 3.36 -26.61
N GLY A 145 -2.14 3.20 -26.93
CA GLY A 145 -1.10 2.82 -25.98
C GLY A 145 -0.69 3.94 -25.03
N TYR A 146 -0.91 5.16 -25.44
CA TYR A 146 -0.34 6.34 -24.84
C TYR A 146 -1.22 6.98 -23.72
N MET A 147 -2.51 6.74 -23.72
CA MET A 147 -3.37 7.28 -22.65
C MET A 147 -3.14 6.64 -21.28
N ASN A 148 -2.57 5.44 -21.24
CA ASN A 148 -2.44 4.67 -20.00
C ASN A 148 -1.12 4.84 -19.24
N TYR A 149 -0.08 5.45 -19.84
CA TYR A 149 1.27 5.42 -19.26
C TYR A 149 1.91 6.80 -19.00
N GLY A 150 1.18 7.89 -19.15
CA GLY A 150 1.66 9.22 -18.76
C GLY A 150 2.82 9.80 -19.60
N TYR A 151 3.04 9.30 -20.82
CA TYR A 151 4.08 9.82 -21.70
C TYR A 151 3.72 11.18 -22.28
N GLN A 152 4.71 12.06 -22.37
CA GLN A 152 4.57 13.35 -23.08
C GLN A 152 4.63 13.10 -24.58
N TYR A 153 3.67 13.67 -25.31
CA TYR A 153 3.66 13.71 -26.77
C TYR A 153 4.13 15.05 -27.24
N GLY A 154 5.15 15.02 -28.05
CA GLY A 154 5.60 16.15 -28.81
C GLY A 154 6.11 15.65 -30.17
N VAL A 155 6.09 16.51 -31.17
CA VAL A 155 6.85 16.30 -32.39
C VAL A 155 8.20 16.91 -32.13
N MET A 156 9.24 16.05 -32.00
CA MET A 156 10.63 16.55 -31.92
C MET A 156 11.14 16.85 -33.32
N PHE A 157 11.65 18.03 -33.47
CA PHE A 157 12.40 18.43 -34.66
C PHE A 157 13.87 18.62 -34.25
N GLU A 158 14.79 17.96 -34.94
CA GLU A 158 16.20 18.26 -34.76
C GLU A 158 16.46 19.67 -35.25
N ARG A 159 17.20 20.44 -34.45
CA ARG A 159 17.51 21.87 -34.70
C ARG A 159 18.10 22.14 -36.09
N ASN A 160 18.63 21.12 -36.76
CA ASN A 160 19.23 21.21 -38.08
C ASN A 160 18.26 21.07 -39.25
N GLN A 161 16.97 20.75 -39.02
CA GLN A 161 15.96 20.59 -40.08
C GLN A 161 15.28 21.90 -40.48
N PHE A 162 15.54 23.01 -39.76
CA PHE A 162 14.97 24.32 -40.03
C PHE A 162 15.95 25.30 -40.68
N LYS A 163 17.06 24.81 -41.27
CA LYS A 163 17.96 25.64 -42.09
C LYS A 163 17.58 25.44 -43.56
N SER A 164 16.65 26.24 -44.04
CA SER A 164 16.52 26.65 -45.46
C SER A 164 15.77 27.94 -45.51
#